data_474b2de0cd75a3c10cbd2f48ae2d2693
#
_entry.id   474b2de0cd75a3c10cbd2f48ae2d2693
#
_cell.length_a   1.000
_cell.length_b   1.000
_cell.length_c   1.000
_cell.angle_alpha   90.00
_cell.angle_beta   90.00
_cell.angle_gamma   90.00
#
_symmetry.space_group_name_H-M   'P 1'
#
loop_
_entity.id
_entity.type
_entity.pdbx_description
1 polymer ?
#
loop_
_entity_poly.entity_id
_entity_poly.type
_entity_poly.pdbx_seq_one_letter_code
_entity_poly.pdbx_strand_id
1 'polypeptide(L)'
;MDRRQFTTLGAASLGSLLVRRLWAEQVRTTASAEKFYFALVADTHIIDNYYVKGSENGDEDNESILVTTPRFTSARDLINSLNPAIEQVFLIGDYFHNYPSTDYDFYFKNTTRLDNAKAISDGFKAPVHLGFGNHDYDVRRIPREISHRLFKAKFNTEPYSVLDYKGYKFIHLNNFLGSTQDHASSDFNPNIGSLGEEQLQWFEAQLQQHKPTFVFIHYPLIQDQATEFGDYGVQPLLRKYKETIQLVVSGHMHKWIDFAHTYGPQHYVMAATRYDPNAYMLMEVDTKRATWRFMNQSLVDWSTHYSKPYQG
;
A
#
# COMPACT_ATOMS: atom_id res chain seq x y z
N MET A 1 -11.78 -44.58 6.74
CA MET A 1 -12.09 -43.18 6.37
C MET A 1 -12.62 -42.50 7.61
N ASP A 2 -11.79 -41.68 8.21
CA ASP A 2 -12.02 -41.15 9.55
C ASP A 2 -12.85 -39.84 9.49
N ARG A 3 -13.93 -39.80 10.29
CA ARG A 3 -14.91 -38.69 10.32
C ARG A 3 -14.43 -37.43 11.06
N ARG A 4 -13.13 -37.31 11.34
CA ARG A 4 -12.58 -36.22 12.15
C ARG A 4 -12.05 -35.01 11.36
N GLN A 5 -12.01 -35.04 10.03
CA GLN A 5 -11.47 -33.94 9.22
C GLN A 5 -12.48 -32.90 8.75
N PHE A 6 -13.78 -33.05 9.03
CA PHE A 6 -14.82 -32.11 8.55
C PHE A 6 -15.24 -31.02 9.53
N THR A 7 -14.75 -31.04 10.78
CA THR A 7 -15.17 -30.10 11.81
C THR A 7 -14.27 -28.88 12.00
N THR A 8 -13.07 -28.85 11.43
CA THR A 8 -12.12 -27.74 11.59
C THR A 8 -12.31 -26.59 10.58
N LEU A 9 -12.87 -26.86 9.41
CA LEU A 9 -13.12 -25.83 8.40
C LEU A 9 -14.35 -24.95 8.70
N GLY A 10 -15.30 -25.45 9.48
CA GLY A 10 -16.51 -24.69 9.84
C GLY A 10 -16.31 -23.66 10.94
N ALA A 11 -15.35 -23.87 11.83
CA ALA A 11 -15.14 -22.99 12.99
C ALA A 11 -14.35 -21.72 12.62
N ALA A 12 -13.42 -21.81 11.68
CA ALA A 12 -12.65 -20.65 11.23
C ALA A 12 -13.49 -19.65 10.41
N SER A 13 -14.43 -20.14 9.61
CA SER A 13 -15.33 -19.29 8.81
C SER A 13 -16.40 -18.58 9.65
N LEU A 14 -16.89 -19.23 10.72
CA LEU A 14 -17.87 -18.65 11.64
C LEU A 14 -17.23 -17.61 12.58
N GLY A 15 -15.99 -17.83 13.02
CA GLY A 15 -15.25 -16.88 13.85
C GLY A 15 -14.97 -15.57 13.09
N SER A 16 -14.57 -15.65 11.83
CA SER A 16 -14.30 -14.47 11.00
C SER A 16 -15.58 -13.68 10.67
N LEU A 17 -16.72 -14.34 10.51
CA LEU A 17 -18.01 -13.69 10.28
C LEU A 17 -18.55 -13.00 11.55
N LEU A 18 -18.33 -13.58 12.72
CA LEU A 18 -18.72 -12.98 14.01
C LEU A 18 -17.86 -11.76 14.36
N VAL A 19 -16.55 -11.83 14.15
CA VAL A 19 -15.64 -10.70 14.33
C VAL A 19 -15.99 -9.58 13.35
N ARG A 20 -16.33 -9.90 12.09
CA ARG A 20 -16.80 -8.96 11.09
C ARG A 20 -18.09 -8.24 11.51
N ARG A 21 -19.06 -8.95 12.12
CA ARG A 21 -20.31 -8.34 12.60
C ARG A 21 -20.10 -7.45 13.83
N LEU A 22 -19.31 -7.90 14.80
CA LEU A 22 -19.01 -7.11 16.00
C LEU A 22 -18.25 -5.84 15.65
N TRP A 23 -17.37 -5.89 14.64
CA TRP A 23 -16.63 -4.73 14.20
C TRP A 23 -17.50 -3.73 13.42
N ALA A 24 -18.36 -4.22 12.52
CA ALA A 24 -19.35 -3.40 11.84
C ALA A 24 -20.35 -2.74 12.80
N GLU A 25 -20.61 -3.33 13.96
CA GLU A 25 -21.44 -2.73 15.03
C GLU A 25 -20.67 -1.68 15.84
N GLN A 26 -19.37 -1.85 16.09
CA GLN A 26 -18.55 -0.86 16.80
C GLN A 26 -18.30 0.42 15.96
N VAL A 27 -18.32 0.32 14.64
CA VAL A 27 -18.12 1.47 13.73
C VAL A 27 -19.42 2.25 13.47
N ARG A 28 -20.55 1.84 14.02
CA ARG A 28 -21.81 2.59 13.95
C ARG A 28 -21.77 3.88 14.80
N THR A 29 -20.78 4.73 14.52
CA THR A 29 -20.80 6.11 14.95
C THR A 29 -21.50 6.93 13.88
N THR A 30 -22.40 7.81 14.26
CA THR A 30 -23.04 8.77 13.35
C THR A 30 -21.94 9.57 12.66
N ALA A 31 -21.84 9.45 11.32
CA ALA A 31 -20.91 10.25 10.53
C ALA A 31 -21.19 11.72 10.81
N SER A 32 -20.24 12.41 11.43
CA SER A 32 -20.28 13.85 11.63
C SER A 32 -19.75 14.50 10.35
N ALA A 33 -20.30 15.65 9.96
CA ALA A 33 -19.75 16.46 8.87
C ALA A 33 -18.28 16.89 9.10
N GLU A 34 -17.80 16.76 10.34
CA GLU A 34 -16.44 17.08 10.80
C GLU A 34 -15.48 15.90 10.72
N LYS A 35 -15.97 14.71 10.32
CA LYS A 35 -15.15 13.50 10.16
C LYS A 35 -15.16 13.01 8.73
N PHE A 36 -14.07 12.36 8.35
CA PHE A 36 -14.01 11.57 7.12
C PHE A 36 -13.23 10.27 7.35
N TYR A 37 -13.43 9.32 6.44
CA TYR A 37 -12.90 7.99 6.57
C TYR A 37 -12.19 7.57 5.28
N PHE A 38 -11.01 6.98 5.43
CA PHE A 38 -10.30 6.42 4.30
C PHE A 38 -9.71 5.04 4.62
N ALA A 39 -9.45 4.26 3.58
CA ALA A 39 -8.86 2.95 3.69
C ALA A 39 -7.52 2.89 2.96
N LEU A 40 -6.61 2.07 3.49
CA LEU A 40 -5.35 1.72 2.84
C LEU A 40 -5.31 0.21 2.61
N VAL A 41 -4.81 -0.17 1.46
CA VAL A 41 -4.59 -1.56 1.04
C VAL A 41 -3.19 -1.64 0.46
N ALA A 42 -2.45 -2.72 0.71
CA ALA A 42 -1.09 -2.91 0.22
C ALA A 42 -0.90 -4.31 -0.35
N ASP A 43 0.03 -4.45 -1.28
CA ASP A 43 0.60 -5.72 -1.71
C ASP A 43 -0.50 -6.71 -2.15
N THR A 44 -1.30 -6.31 -3.13
CA THR A 44 -2.41 -7.14 -3.65
C THR A 44 -1.94 -8.21 -4.62
N HIS A 45 -0.82 -7.99 -5.32
CA HIS A 45 -0.14 -8.92 -6.21
C HIS A 45 -1.06 -9.66 -7.19
N ILE A 46 -1.95 -8.96 -7.85
CA ILE A 46 -2.89 -9.59 -8.79
C ILE A 46 -2.15 -10.26 -9.94
N ILE A 47 -2.58 -11.46 -10.29
CA ILE A 47 -2.04 -12.27 -11.39
C ILE A 47 -3.06 -12.45 -12.52
N ASP A 48 -2.59 -13.08 -13.60
CA ASP A 48 -3.37 -13.45 -14.79
C ASP A 48 -3.02 -14.87 -15.26
N ASN A 49 -3.54 -15.25 -16.43
CA ASN A 49 -3.31 -16.57 -17.03
C ASN A 49 -1.87 -16.76 -17.56
N TYR A 50 -1.06 -15.70 -17.60
CA TYR A 50 0.36 -15.76 -17.98
C TYR A 50 1.28 -16.02 -16.78
N TYR A 51 0.72 -16.08 -15.57
CA TYR A 51 1.51 -16.39 -14.39
C TYR A 51 1.97 -17.85 -14.39
N VAL A 52 3.27 -18.06 -14.14
CA VAL A 52 3.87 -19.40 -14.05
C VAL A 52 3.73 -19.92 -12.63
N LYS A 53 2.87 -20.91 -12.44
CA LYS A 53 2.64 -21.52 -11.12
C LYS A 53 3.93 -22.17 -10.59
N GLY A 54 4.18 -22.00 -9.29
CA GLY A 54 5.36 -22.56 -8.63
C GLY A 54 6.64 -21.74 -8.86
N SER A 55 6.51 -20.48 -9.29
CA SER A 55 7.67 -19.60 -9.51
C SER A 55 8.08 -18.79 -8.27
N GLU A 56 7.33 -18.89 -7.18
CA GLU A 56 7.68 -18.24 -5.92
C GLU A 56 8.71 -19.04 -5.12
N ASN A 57 9.35 -18.38 -4.14
CA ASN A 57 10.46 -18.96 -3.38
C ASN A 57 10.05 -19.95 -2.27
N GLY A 58 8.75 -20.08 -1.97
CA GLY A 58 8.25 -20.95 -0.90
C GLY A 58 6.82 -21.41 -1.15
N ASP A 59 6.40 -22.46 -0.44
CA ASP A 59 5.06 -23.05 -0.58
C ASP A 59 3.96 -22.06 -0.21
N GLU A 60 4.12 -21.31 0.89
CA GLU A 60 3.18 -20.29 1.32
C GLU A 60 3.01 -19.20 0.25
N ASP A 61 4.12 -18.76 -0.36
CA ASP A 61 4.11 -17.77 -1.42
C ASP A 61 3.42 -18.32 -2.68
N ASN A 62 3.72 -19.55 -3.06
CA ASN A 62 3.10 -20.22 -4.21
C ASN A 62 1.59 -20.43 -4.03
N GLU A 63 1.14 -20.72 -2.81
CA GLU A 63 -0.28 -20.87 -2.52
C GLU A 63 -1.00 -19.52 -2.45
N SER A 64 -0.39 -18.53 -1.78
CA SER A 64 -1.00 -17.22 -1.57
C SER A 64 -1.27 -16.48 -2.88
N ILE A 65 -0.33 -16.55 -3.83
CA ILE A 65 -0.41 -15.80 -5.10
C ILE A 65 -1.59 -16.28 -5.97
N LEU A 66 -1.97 -17.55 -5.88
CA LEU A 66 -3.05 -18.12 -6.68
C LEU A 66 -4.44 -17.65 -6.25
N VAL A 67 -4.57 -17.05 -5.07
CA VAL A 67 -5.84 -16.60 -4.49
C VAL A 67 -5.89 -15.09 -4.22
N THR A 68 -5.01 -14.32 -4.85
CA THR A 68 -4.94 -12.86 -4.70
C THR A 68 -6.22 -12.16 -5.20
N THR A 69 -6.76 -12.56 -6.36
CA THR A 69 -7.99 -12.01 -6.91
C THR A 69 -9.19 -12.12 -5.95
N PRO A 70 -9.57 -13.30 -5.43
CA PRO A 70 -10.67 -13.39 -4.47
C PRO A 70 -10.36 -12.67 -3.15
N ARG A 71 -9.11 -12.59 -2.69
CA ARG A 71 -8.75 -11.87 -1.47
C ARG A 71 -8.91 -10.36 -1.63
N PHE A 72 -8.40 -9.78 -2.71
CA PHE A 72 -8.56 -8.34 -2.96
C PHE A 72 -10.03 -7.98 -3.21
N THR A 73 -10.77 -8.84 -3.92
CA THR A 73 -12.22 -8.68 -4.09
C THR A 73 -12.94 -8.68 -2.74
N SER A 74 -12.60 -9.60 -1.83
CA SER A 74 -13.17 -9.66 -0.49
C SER A 74 -12.85 -8.40 0.34
N ALA A 75 -11.61 -7.91 0.28
CA ALA A 75 -11.21 -6.68 0.96
C ALA A 75 -12.01 -5.48 0.44
N ARG A 76 -12.14 -5.35 -0.91
CA ARG A 76 -12.98 -4.31 -1.55
C ARG A 76 -14.42 -4.36 -1.07
N ASP A 77 -15.04 -5.53 -1.10
CA ASP A 77 -16.46 -5.69 -0.77
C ASP A 77 -16.71 -5.37 0.71
N LEU A 78 -15.78 -5.75 1.58
CA LEU A 78 -15.86 -5.37 2.98
C LEU A 78 -15.75 -3.86 3.17
N ILE A 79 -14.74 -3.21 2.57
CA ILE A 79 -14.54 -1.76 2.63
C ILE A 79 -15.79 -1.03 2.08
N ASN A 80 -16.38 -1.53 0.99
CA ASN A 80 -17.61 -0.99 0.43
C ASN A 80 -18.85 -1.14 1.33
N SER A 81 -18.83 -2.08 2.27
CA SER A 81 -19.95 -2.35 3.18
C SER A 81 -19.92 -1.54 4.46
N LEU A 82 -18.83 -0.82 4.72
CA LEU A 82 -18.63 -0.09 5.97
C LEU A 82 -19.62 1.09 6.13
N ASN A 83 -20.00 1.35 7.37
CA ASN A 83 -20.78 2.50 7.78
C ASN A 83 -20.16 3.08 9.07
N PRO A 84 -19.68 4.33 9.06
CA PRO A 84 -19.73 5.28 7.95
C PRO A 84 -18.94 4.82 6.72
N ALA A 85 -19.35 5.32 5.55
CA ALA A 85 -18.74 4.94 4.27
C ALA A 85 -17.29 5.46 4.18
N ILE A 86 -16.43 4.66 3.55
CA ILE A 86 -15.09 5.09 3.17
C ILE A 86 -15.20 6.10 2.01
N GLU A 87 -14.47 7.20 2.10
CA GLU A 87 -14.53 8.31 1.15
C GLU A 87 -13.34 8.31 0.17
N GLN A 88 -12.21 7.71 0.56
CA GLN A 88 -11.00 7.56 -0.27
C GLN A 88 -10.34 6.21 0.00
N VAL A 89 -9.76 5.59 -1.01
CA VAL A 89 -8.98 4.35 -0.89
C VAL A 89 -7.59 4.57 -1.49
N PHE A 90 -6.55 4.19 -0.76
CA PHE A 90 -5.16 4.30 -1.21
C PHE A 90 -4.51 2.92 -1.27
N LEU A 91 -3.90 2.58 -2.41
CA LEU A 91 -3.10 1.37 -2.60
C LEU A 91 -1.62 1.73 -2.51
N ILE A 92 -0.89 1.01 -1.62
CA ILE A 92 0.49 1.34 -1.23
C ILE A 92 1.53 0.57 -2.07
N GLY A 93 1.24 0.33 -3.35
CA GLY A 93 2.13 -0.40 -4.25
C GLY A 93 1.92 -1.91 -4.27
N ASP A 94 2.68 -2.58 -5.14
CA ASP A 94 2.56 -3.99 -5.48
C ASP A 94 1.12 -4.37 -5.82
N TYR A 95 0.55 -3.58 -6.74
CA TYR A 95 -0.82 -3.70 -7.17
C TYR A 95 -1.05 -4.99 -7.98
N PHE A 96 -0.10 -5.32 -8.84
CA PHE A 96 -0.06 -6.60 -9.56
C PHE A 96 1.34 -7.23 -9.46
N HIS A 97 1.46 -8.51 -9.84
CA HIS A 97 2.68 -9.27 -9.66
C HIS A 97 3.51 -9.34 -10.95
N ASN A 98 4.48 -8.42 -11.11
CA ASN A 98 5.37 -8.30 -12.26
C ASN A 98 4.64 -8.15 -13.61
N TYR A 99 5.38 -8.10 -14.69
CA TYR A 99 4.85 -7.98 -16.05
C TYR A 99 4.99 -9.29 -16.83
N PRO A 100 3.93 -9.77 -17.53
CA PRO A 100 4.03 -10.96 -18.37
C PRO A 100 4.85 -10.74 -19.64
N SER A 101 4.98 -9.51 -20.12
CA SER A 101 5.67 -9.17 -21.37
C SER A 101 6.47 -7.87 -21.27
N THR A 102 7.55 -7.77 -22.04
CA THR A 102 8.31 -6.54 -22.24
C THR A 102 7.78 -5.69 -23.41
N ASP A 103 6.83 -6.24 -24.19
CA ASP A 103 6.15 -5.51 -25.27
C ASP A 103 4.99 -4.69 -24.74
N TYR A 104 5.07 -3.37 -24.87
CA TYR A 104 4.05 -2.43 -24.45
C TYR A 104 2.67 -2.71 -25.11
N ASP A 105 2.66 -3.05 -26.40
CA ASP A 105 1.42 -3.30 -27.14
C ASP A 105 0.71 -4.58 -26.71
N PHE A 106 1.43 -5.51 -26.08
CA PHE A 106 0.88 -6.74 -25.54
C PHE A 106 -0.30 -6.46 -24.57
N TYR A 107 -0.18 -5.41 -23.76
CA TYR A 107 -1.15 -5.04 -22.72
C TYR A 107 -2.45 -4.45 -23.27
N PHE A 108 -2.49 -4.14 -24.56
CA PHE A 108 -3.71 -3.63 -25.24
C PHE A 108 -4.34 -4.66 -26.18
N LYS A 109 -3.60 -5.74 -26.47
CA LYS A 109 -4.07 -6.86 -27.30
C LYS A 109 -4.55 -8.05 -26.47
N ASN A 110 -4.19 -8.07 -25.18
CA ASN A 110 -4.48 -9.19 -24.27
C ASN A 110 -5.08 -8.69 -22.97
N THR A 111 -5.94 -9.52 -22.35
CA THR A 111 -6.36 -9.30 -20.96
C THR A 111 -5.28 -9.76 -20.03
N THR A 112 -4.76 -8.86 -19.20
CA THR A 112 -3.62 -9.09 -18.32
C THR A 112 -3.98 -8.84 -16.87
N ARG A 113 -3.01 -9.08 -15.98
CA ARG A 113 -3.14 -8.77 -14.54
C ARG A 113 -3.44 -7.31 -14.26
N LEU A 114 -3.04 -6.39 -15.15
CA LEU A 114 -3.39 -4.98 -15.06
C LEU A 114 -4.90 -4.78 -15.23
N ASP A 115 -5.51 -5.48 -16.19
CA ASP A 115 -6.94 -5.40 -16.43
C ASP A 115 -7.74 -6.06 -15.30
N ASN A 116 -7.24 -7.21 -14.77
CA ASN A 116 -7.83 -7.89 -13.62
C ASN A 116 -7.80 -7.00 -12.37
N ALA A 117 -6.65 -6.40 -12.07
CA ALA A 117 -6.48 -5.49 -10.94
C ALA A 117 -7.38 -4.26 -11.08
N LYS A 118 -7.44 -3.67 -12.29
CA LYS A 118 -8.32 -2.53 -12.58
C LYS A 118 -9.79 -2.89 -12.36
N ALA A 119 -10.25 -4.02 -12.84
CA ALA A 119 -11.65 -4.45 -12.68
C ALA A 119 -12.05 -4.57 -11.19
N ILE A 120 -11.12 -4.99 -10.31
CA ILE A 120 -11.38 -5.02 -8.87
C ILE A 120 -11.41 -3.61 -8.30
N SER A 121 -10.45 -2.75 -8.66
CA SER A 121 -10.38 -1.38 -8.17
C SER A 121 -11.55 -0.52 -8.63
N ASP A 122 -12.01 -0.68 -9.86
CA ASP A 122 -13.19 0.02 -10.38
C ASP A 122 -14.49 -0.37 -9.62
N GLY A 123 -14.46 -1.48 -8.88
CA GLY A 123 -15.55 -1.92 -8.02
C GLY A 123 -15.61 -1.26 -6.63
N PHE A 124 -14.62 -0.45 -6.24
CA PHE A 124 -14.73 0.37 -5.03
C PHE A 124 -15.77 1.47 -5.21
N LYS A 125 -16.52 1.76 -4.14
CA LYS A 125 -17.50 2.87 -4.13
C LYS A 125 -16.81 4.23 -3.97
N ALA A 126 -15.65 4.26 -3.34
CA ALA A 126 -14.82 5.45 -3.16
C ALA A 126 -13.75 5.54 -4.27
N PRO A 127 -13.27 6.74 -4.62
CA PRO A 127 -12.11 6.91 -5.49
C PRO A 127 -10.89 6.12 -4.98
N VAL A 128 -10.17 5.50 -5.91
CA VAL A 128 -8.94 4.72 -5.64
C VAL A 128 -7.74 5.48 -6.16
N HIS A 129 -6.72 5.61 -5.31
CA HIS A 129 -5.44 6.25 -5.61
C HIS A 129 -4.32 5.22 -5.52
N LEU A 130 -3.53 5.08 -6.58
CA LEU A 130 -2.50 4.06 -6.69
C LEU A 130 -1.11 4.63 -6.40
N GLY A 131 -0.35 3.92 -5.54
CA GLY A 131 1.10 4.04 -5.44
C GLY A 131 1.79 2.93 -6.23
N PHE A 132 3.10 3.05 -6.41
CA PHE A 132 3.92 2.06 -7.07
C PHE A 132 4.69 1.23 -6.06
N GLY A 133 4.82 -0.09 -6.33
CA GLY A 133 5.71 -1.01 -5.64
C GLY A 133 6.74 -1.62 -6.60
N ASN A 134 7.64 -2.45 -6.08
CA ASN A 134 8.71 -3.04 -6.89
C ASN A 134 8.18 -4.03 -7.94
N HIS A 135 7.09 -4.72 -7.67
CA HIS A 135 6.44 -5.59 -8.65
C HIS A 135 5.69 -4.82 -9.74
N ASP A 136 5.28 -3.59 -9.47
CA ASP A 136 4.70 -2.68 -10.46
C ASP A 136 5.75 -2.09 -11.41
N TYR A 137 7.04 -2.22 -11.08
CA TYR A 137 8.15 -1.85 -11.95
C TYR A 137 8.82 -3.04 -12.61
N ASP A 138 8.98 -4.17 -11.88
CA ASP A 138 9.76 -5.33 -12.35
C ASP A 138 11.15 -4.87 -12.89
N VAL A 139 11.86 -4.06 -12.11
CA VAL A 139 13.02 -3.24 -12.49
C VAL A 139 14.10 -4.01 -13.24
N ARG A 140 14.23 -5.33 -12.98
CA ARG A 140 15.24 -6.18 -13.63
C ARG A 140 14.90 -6.53 -15.08
N ARG A 141 13.64 -6.41 -15.48
CA ARG A 141 13.14 -6.89 -16.78
C ARG A 141 12.51 -5.80 -17.64
N ILE A 142 11.87 -4.82 -17.01
CA ILE A 142 11.06 -3.81 -17.68
C ILE A 142 11.70 -2.42 -17.49
N PRO A 143 11.94 -1.65 -18.58
CA PRO A 143 12.30 -0.24 -18.45
C PRO A 143 11.22 0.53 -17.70
N ARG A 144 11.63 1.40 -16.78
CA ARG A 144 10.76 2.25 -15.94
C ARG A 144 9.69 2.98 -16.75
N GLU A 145 10.04 3.47 -17.93
CA GLU A 145 9.18 4.23 -18.83
C GLU A 145 7.99 3.41 -19.33
N ILE A 146 8.15 2.10 -19.49
CA ILE A 146 7.04 1.21 -19.86
C ILE A 146 6.03 1.14 -18.73
N SER A 147 6.48 0.99 -17.48
CA SER A 147 5.61 0.98 -16.29
C SER A 147 4.84 2.29 -16.17
N HIS A 148 5.51 3.44 -16.30
CA HIS A 148 4.86 4.75 -16.25
C HIS A 148 3.80 4.91 -17.35
N ARG A 149 4.13 4.53 -18.58
CA ARG A 149 3.19 4.59 -19.72
C ARG A 149 1.99 3.69 -19.52
N LEU A 150 2.19 2.48 -18.99
CA LEU A 150 1.10 1.54 -18.71
C LEU A 150 0.20 2.06 -17.58
N PHE A 151 0.76 2.55 -16.48
CA PHE A 151 -0.01 3.14 -15.38
C PHE A 151 -0.80 4.37 -15.85
N LYS A 152 -0.17 5.23 -16.63
CA LYS A 152 -0.86 6.39 -17.22
C LYS A 152 -2.02 5.96 -18.14
N ALA A 153 -1.79 5.00 -19.02
CA ALA A 153 -2.79 4.56 -20.00
C ALA A 153 -3.92 3.75 -19.39
N LYS A 154 -3.62 2.84 -18.44
CA LYS A 154 -4.61 1.93 -17.86
C LYS A 154 -5.33 2.51 -16.63
N PHE A 155 -4.63 3.31 -15.80
CA PHE A 155 -5.12 3.77 -14.50
C PHE A 155 -5.16 5.30 -14.37
N ASN A 156 -4.66 6.04 -15.35
CA ASN A 156 -4.48 7.51 -15.29
C ASN A 156 -3.68 7.95 -14.04
N THR A 157 -2.68 7.17 -13.68
CA THR A 157 -1.83 7.40 -12.50
C THR A 157 -0.46 7.91 -12.92
N GLU A 158 0.02 8.96 -12.24
CA GLU A 158 1.38 9.49 -12.36
C GLU A 158 2.33 8.74 -11.41
N PRO A 159 3.67 8.79 -11.63
CA PRO A 159 4.65 8.09 -10.81
C PRO A 159 4.59 8.43 -9.32
N TYR A 160 4.28 9.67 -8.99
CA TYR A 160 4.01 10.14 -7.63
C TYR A 160 2.89 11.19 -7.68
N SER A 161 2.17 11.38 -6.59
CA SER A 161 0.98 12.20 -6.61
C SER A 161 0.63 12.82 -5.26
N VAL A 162 -0.21 13.85 -5.29
CA VAL A 162 -0.82 14.45 -4.11
C VAL A 162 -2.32 14.60 -4.32
N LEU A 163 -3.09 14.26 -3.29
CA LEU A 163 -4.52 14.57 -3.17
C LEU A 163 -4.70 15.58 -2.03
N ASP A 164 -5.30 16.71 -2.33
CA ASP A 164 -5.83 17.62 -1.30
C ASP A 164 -7.30 17.27 -1.02
N TYR A 165 -7.60 16.85 0.22
CA TYR A 165 -8.95 16.43 0.60
C TYR A 165 -9.30 16.92 2.01
N LYS A 166 -10.39 17.68 2.14
CA LYS A 166 -10.92 18.22 3.42
C LYS A 166 -9.86 18.87 4.32
N GLY A 167 -8.90 19.60 3.71
CA GLY A 167 -7.84 20.32 4.43
C GLY A 167 -6.59 19.50 4.72
N TYR A 168 -6.56 18.24 4.38
CA TYR A 168 -5.42 17.33 4.51
C TYR A 168 -4.77 17.06 3.15
N LYS A 169 -3.48 16.74 3.17
CA LYS A 169 -2.75 16.20 2.02
C LYS A 169 -2.54 14.70 2.16
N PHE A 170 -2.67 14.00 1.05
CA PHE A 170 -2.34 12.59 0.91
C PHE A 170 -1.31 12.48 -0.21
N ILE A 171 -0.11 12.05 0.12
CA ILE A 171 1.03 12.02 -0.80
C ILE A 171 1.45 10.58 -1.03
N HIS A 172 1.38 10.10 -2.29
CA HIS A 172 2.09 8.91 -2.72
C HIS A 172 3.50 9.29 -3.18
N LEU A 173 4.51 8.78 -2.48
CA LEU A 173 5.91 8.81 -2.91
C LEU A 173 6.25 7.51 -3.63
N ASN A 174 7.27 7.59 -4.47
CA ASN A 174 7.73 6.49 -5.29
C ASN A 174 9.24 6.30 -5.10
N ASN A 175 9.63 5.28 -4.37
CA ASN A 175 11.04 5.00 -4.10
C ASN A 175 11.76 4.18 -5.18
N PHE A 176 11.25 4.23 -6.42
CA PHE A 176 11.87 3.59 -7.59
C PHE A 176 12.34 4.60 -8.64
N LEU A 177 12.51 5.88 -8.27
CA LEU A 177 12.87 6.94 -9.23
C LEU A 177 14.31 7.43 -9.10
N GLY A 178 14.98 7.20 -7.96
CA GLY A 178 16.35 7.64 -7.71
C GLY A 178 17.43 6.69 -8.27
N SER A 179 18.67 6.98 -7.91
CA SER A 179 19.87 6.32 -8.45
C SER A 179 19.98 4.84 -8.12
N THR A 180 19.47 4.41 -6.96
CA THR A 180 19.49 3.00 -6.56
C THR A 180 18.63 2.11 -7.45
N GLN A 181 17.70 2.68 -8.18
CA GLN A 181 16.78 1.98 -9.07
C GLN A 181 17.07 2.23 -10.54
N ASP A 182 18.21 2.86 -10.85
CA ASP A 182 18.68 3.10 -12.21
C ASP A 182 19.83 2.14 -12.55
N HIS A 183 19.60 1.24 -13.51
CA HIS A 183 20.61 0.27 -13.97
C HIS A 183 21.90 0.93 -14.52
N ALA A 184 21.84 2.18 -14.97
CA ALA A 184 23.00 2.91 -15.45
C ALA A 184 23.80 3.56 -14.32
N SER A 185 23.26 3.61 -13.12
CA SER A 185 23.90 4.21 -11.96
C SER A 185 24.91 3.25 -11.31
N SER A 186 26.05 3.79 -10.84
CA SER A 186 26.97 3.06 -9.98
C SER A 186 26.36 2.65 -8.63
N ASP A 187 25.30 3.32 -8.22
CA ASP A 187 24.59 3.09 -6.94
C ASP A 187 23.47 2.07 -7.08
N PHE A 188 23.30 1.45 -8.26
CA PHE A 188 22.22 0.51 -8.51
C PHE A 188 22.15 -0.59 -7.44
N ASN A 189 21.07 -0.60 -6.69
CA ASN A 189 20.74 -1.63 -5.71
C ASN A 189 19.22 -1.78 -5.61
N PRO A 190 18.62 -2.75 -6.29
CA PRO A 190 17.16 -2.89 -6.35
C PRO A 190 16.51 -3.23 -4.99
N ASN A 191 17.29 -3.50 -3.94
CA ASN A 191 16.78 -3.75 -2.60
C ASN A 191 16.71 -2.47 -1.74
N ILE A 192 17.17 -1.34 -2.26
CA ILE A 192 17.18 -0.05 -1.57
C ILE A 192 16.41 0.95 -2.41
N GLY A 193 15.38 1.57 -1.83
CA GLY A 193 14.61 2.62 -2.48
C GLY A 193 15.36 3.95 -2.54
N SER A 194 15.05 4.75 -3.53
CA SER A 194 15.45 6.16 -3.63
C SER A 194 14.47 6.95 -4.47
N LEU A 195 14.28 8.23 -4.11
CA LEU A 195 13.25 9.08 -4.72
C LEU A 195 13.76 9.86 -5.94
N GLY A 196 15.02 10.22 -5.94
CA GLY A 196 15.61 11.13 -6.90
C GLY A 196 15.33 12.62 -6.60
N GLU A 197 16.17 13.49 -7.16
CA GLU A 197 16.19 14.92 -6.83
C GLU A 197 14.86 15.62 -7.14
N GLU A 198 14.29 15.37 -8.31
CA GLU A 198 13.05 16.01 -8.76
C GLU A 198 11.89 15.71 -7.79
N GLN A 199 11.71 14.45 -7.42
CA GLN A 199 10.64 14.07 -6.49
C GLN A 199 10.88 14.59 -5.08
N LEU A 200 12.13 14.60 -4.60
CA LEU A 200 12.46 15.15 -3.29
C LEU A 200 12.15 16.65 -3.21
N GLN A 201 12.52 17.42 -4.25
CA GLN A 201 12.19 18.85 -4.33
C GLN A 201 10.68 19.09 -4.40
N TRP A 202 9.96 18.29 -5.19
CA TRP A 202 8.50 18.33 -5.26
C TRP A 202 7.87 17.99 -3.90
N PHE A 203 8.37 16.96 -3.22
CA PHE A 203 7.87 16.55 -1.91
C PHE A 203 8.06 17.65 -0.89
N GLU A 204 9.24 18.25 -0.82
CA GLU A 204 9.50 19.37 0.07
C GLU A 204 8.57 20.55 -0.21
N ALA A 205 8.33 20.88 -1.48
CA ALA A 205 7.39 21.95 -1.86
C ALA A 205 5.95 21.67 -1.40
N GLN A 206 5.53 20.37 -1.36
CA GLN A 206 4.23 20.02 -0.77
C GLN A 206 4.23 20.21 0.75
N LEU A 207 5.29 19.85 1.45
CA LEU A 207 5.41 19.96 2.91
C LEU A 207 5.53 21.41 3.38
N GLN A 208 6.13 22.29 2.58
CA GLN A 208 6.22 23.74 2.85
C GLN A 208 4.86 24.43 2.95
N GLN A 209 3.80 23.81 2.46
CA GLN A 209 2.44 24.34 2.62
C GLN A 209 1.88 24.15 4.04
N HIS A 210 2.59 23.43 4.91
CA HIS A 210 2.26 23.18 6.32
C HIS A 210 0.85 22.62 6.58
N LYS A 211 0.26 21.93 5.60
CA LYS A 211 -1.01 21.21 5.79
C LYS A 211 -0.77 19.88 6.48
N PRO A 212 -1.70 19.40 7.34
CA PRO A 212 -1.63 18.04 7.86
C PRO A 212 -1.53 17.04 6.71
N THR A 213 -0.51 16.17 6.73
CA THR A 213 -0.15 15.34 5.59
C THR A 213 -0.01 13.86 5.99
N PHE A 214 -0.66 12.97 5.23
CA PHE A 214 -0.41 11.53 5.23
C PHE A 214 0.53 11.20 4.08
N VAL A 215 1.55 10.37 4.34
CA VAL A 215 2.56 9.99 3.34
C VAL A 215 2.53 8.48 3.15
N PHE A 216 2.45 8.05 1.90
CA PHE A 216 2.43 6.66 1.50
C PHE A 216 3.64 6.38 0.60
N ILE A 217 4.40 5.33 0.92
CA ILE A 217 5.63 4.98 0.24
C ILE A 217 5.81 3.45 0.34
N HIS A 218 6.11 2.75 -0.76
CA HIS A 218 6.04 1.31 -0.77
C HIS A 218 7.16 0.64 0.05
N TYR A 219 8.44 0.88 -0.27
CA TYR A 219 9.52 0.40 0.58
C TYR A 219 9.49 1.13 1.93
N PRO A 220 9.56 0.42 3.05
CA PRO A 220 9.66 1.07 4.35
C PRO A 220 10.98 1.84 4.47
N LEU A 221 10.97 2.88 5.29
CA LEU A 221 12.10 3.82 5.42
C LEU A 221 13.42 3.17 5.86
N ILE A 222 13.38 1.96 6.42
CA ILE A 222 14.56 1.14 6.70
C ILE A 222 15.22 0.59 5.42
N GLN A 223 14.46 0.45 4.35
CA GLN A 223 14.91 -0.01 3.03
C GLN A 223 15.02 1.13 2.03
N ASP A 224 14.96 2.37 2.49
CA ASP A 224 15.09 3.54 1.65
C ASP A 224 16.43 4.25 1.92
N GLN A 225 17.02 4.81 0.89
CA GLN A 225 18.23 5.62 1.04
C GLN A 225 17.89 6.84 1.91
N ALA A 226 18.48 6.91 3.10
CA ALA A 226 18.13 7.93 4.08
C ALA A 226 18.39 9.33 3.56
N THR A 227 19.53 9.51 2.89
CA THR A 227 19.96 10.75 2.22
C THR A 227 20.45 10.40 0.82
N GLU A 228 20.10 11.18 -0.17
CA GLU A 228 20.47 10.94 -1.58
C GLU A 228 21.43 12.01 -2.11
N PHE A 229 21.40 13.21 -1.55
CA PHE A 229 22.18 14.37 -1.99
C PHE A 229 22.80 15.07 -0.76
N GLY A 230 23.94 14.55 -0.27
CA GLY A 230 24.53 15.02 0.98
C GLY A 230 23.60 14.77 2.17
N ASP A 231 23.19 15.83 2.86
CA ASP A 231 22.23 15.74 3.97
C ASP A 231 20.76 15.83 3.52
N TYR A 232 20.49 15.83 2.22
CA TYR A 232 19.15 15.94 1.66
C TYR A 232 18.62 14.58 1.21
N GLY A 233 17.39 14.27 1.58
CA GLY A 233 16.73 13.02 1.26
C GLY A 233 15.41 12.87 2.01
N VAL A 234 14.75 11.72 1.84
CA VAL A 234 13.41 11.49 2.39
C VAL A 234 13.39 11.58 3.92
N GLN A 235 14.33 10.94 4.62
CA GLN A 235 14.32 10.92 6.08
C GLN A 235 14.60 12.29 6.72
N PRO A 236 15.57 13.12 6.26
CA PRO A 236 15.70 14.50 6.69
C PRO A 236 14.44 15.34 6.50
N LEU A 237 13.77 15.20 5.35
CA LEU A 237 12.51 15.89 5.09
C LEU A 237 11.41 15.46 6.07
N LEU A 238 11.23 14.16 6.30
CA LEU A 238 10.26 13.66 7.27
C LEU A 238 10.53 14.20 8.69
N ARG A 239 11.79 14.23 9.13
CA ARG A 239 12.16 14.80 10.43
C ARG A 239 11.94 16.31 10.50
N LYS A 240 12.28 17.05 9.44
CA LYS A 240 12.11 18.51 9.35
C LYS A 240 10.64 18.92 9.47
N TYR A 241 9.73 18.14 8.84
CA TYR A 241 8.30 18.46 8.78
C TYR A 241 7.44 17.55 9.66
N LYS A 242 8.01 16.86 10.65
CA LYS A 242 7.32 15.86 11.48
C LYS A 242 6.06 16.38 12.18
N GLU A 243 5.97 17.67 12.47
CA GLU A 243 4.82 18.28 13.14
C GLU A 243 3.59 18.39 12.20
N THR A 244 3.80 18.38 10.90
CA THR A 244 2.71 18.42 9.90
C THR A 244 2.39 17.05 9.34
N ILE A 245 3.36 16.13 9.34
CA ILE A 245 3.16 14.75 8.86
C ILE A 245 2.47 13.95 9.95
N GLN A 246 1.26 13.52 9.66
CA GLN A 246 0.39 12.79 10.59
C GLN A 246 0.81 11.32 10.71
N LEU A 247 1.15 10.70 9.58
CA LEU A 247 1.47 9.28 9.50
C LEU A 247 2.22 8.99 8.21
N VAL A 248 3.19 8.08 8.28
CA VAL A 248 3.81 7.43 7.13
C VAL A 248 3.32 5.98 7.10
N VAL A 249 2.93 5.47 5.93
CA VAL A 249 2.53 4.07 5.75
C VAL A 249 3.28 3.46 4.58
N SER A 250 3.81 2.25 4.81
CA SER A 250 4.54 1.45 3.83
C SER A 250 3.91 0.06 3.65
N GLY A 251 4.27 -0.62 2.56
CA GLY A 251 3.97 -2.03 2.27
C GLY A 251 5.23 -2.89 2.24
N HIS A 252 5.35 -3.72 1.20
CA HIS A 252 6.53 -4.49 0.81
C HIS A 252 6.93 -5.65 1.74
N MET A 253 6.96 -5.45 3.04
CA MET A 253 7.43 -6.47 3.99
C MET A 253 6.36 -7.54 4.27
N HIS A 254 5.14 -7.36 3.78
CA HIS A 254 4.00 -8.26 3.96
C HIS A 254 3.67 -8.58 5.43
N LYS A 255 4.04 -7.69 6.35
CA LYS A 255 3.89 -7.86 7.81
C LYS A 255 3.46 -6.55 8.44
N TRP A 256 2.70 -6.64 9.51
CA TRP A 256 2.41 -5.48 10.34
C TRP A 256 3.63 -5.12 11.19
N ILE A 257 4.17 -3.91 11.00
CA ILE A 257 5.31 -3.41 11.78
C ILE A 257 5.00 -1.99 12.25
N ASP A 258 5.25 -1.73 13.52
CA ASP A 258 5.20 -0.39 14.08
C ASP A 258 6.63 0.10 14.34
N PHE A 259 7.10 1.00 13.47
CA PHE A 259 8.39 1.67 13.65
C PHE A 259 8.30 2.88 14.58
N ALA A 260 7.11 3.16 15.12
CA ALA A 260 6.85 4.32 15.97
C ALA A 260 7.38 5.61 15.32
N HIS A 261 8.13 6.42 16.06
CA HIS A 261 8.71 7.69 15.62
C HIS A 261 10.20 7.58 15.21
N THR A 262 10.69 6.38 14.88
CA THR A 262 12.10 6.15 14.54
C THR A 262 12.61 7.09 13.43
N TYR A 263 11.75 7.41 12.47
CA TYR A 263 12.09 8.25 11.31
C TYR A 263 11.53 9.69 11.41
N GLY A 264 10.96 10.06 12.57
CA GLY A 264 10.35 11.35 12.85
C GLY A 264 8.84 11.24 13.07
N PRO A 265 8.00 11.17 12.03
CA PRO A 265 6.58 10.87 12.16
C PRO A 265 6.30 9.42 12.60
N GLN A 266 5.08 9.14 13.08
CA GLN A 266 4.61 7.75 13.23
C GLN A 266 4.73 7.01 11.88
N HIS A 267 5.26 5.79 11.87
CA HIS A 267 5.42 4.98 10.68
C HIS A 267 4.93 3.55 10.90
N TYR A 268 3.96 3.13 10.10
CA TYR A 268 3.47 1.76 10.04
C TYR A 268 3.84 1.08 8.72
N VAL A 269 4.15 -0.21 8.78
CA VAL A 269 4.20 -1.10 7.62
C VAL A 269 2.97 -1.98 7.66
N MET A 270 2.31 -2.15 6.53
CA MET A 270 1.11 -2.97 6.39
C MET A 270 1.47 -4.40 6.01
N ALA A 271 0.67 -5.35 6.52
CA ALA A 271 0.63 -6.69 5.95
C ALA A 271 -0.03 -6.67 4.55
N ALA A 272 0.25 -7.70 3.78
CA ALA A 272 -0.18 -7.83 2.39
C ALA A 272 -1.59 -8.44 2.27
N THR A 273 -2.45 -7.80 1.48
CA THR A 273 -3.74 -8.37 1.09
C THR A 273 -3.58 -9.69 0.33
N ARG A 274 -2.42 -9.91 -0.30
CA ARG A 274 -2.02 -11.19 -0.90
C ARG A 274 -2.19 -12.37 0.04
N TYR A 275 -1.88 -12.22 1.33
CA TYR A 275 -1.95 -13.30 2.33
C TYR A 275 -3.23 -13.28 3.15
N ASP A 276 -3.75 -12.10 3.46
CA ASP A 276 -4.95 -11.94 4.28
C ASP A 276 -5.89 -10.88 3.67
N PRO A 277 -7.13 -11.24 3.31
CA PRO A 277 -8.10 -10.26 2.81
C PRO A 277 -8.51 -9.22 3.87
N ASN A 278 -8.13 -9.39 5.14
CA ASN A 278 -8.36 -8.41 6.19
C ASN A 278 -7.13 -7.49 6.43
N ALA A 279 -6.04 -7.65 5.67
CA ALA A 279 -4.87 -6.78 5.73
C ALA A 279 -5.16 -5.44 5.05
N TYR A 280 -6.00 -4.62 5.67
CA TYR A 280 -6.28 -3.23 5.29
C TYR A 280 -6.27 -2.35 6.55
N MET A 281 -5.93 -1.06 6.40
CA MET A 281 -6.07 -0.06 7.46
C MET A 281 -7.32 0.78 7.21
N LEU A 282 -8.09 0.99 8.27
CA LEU A 282 -9.22 1.92 8.26
C LEU A 282 -8.90 3.11 9.14
N MET A 283 -9.03 4.29 8.56
CA MET A 283 -8.65 5.53 9.20
C MET A 283 -9.84 6.46 9.36
N GLU A 284 -9.99 7.01 10.55
CA GLU A 284 -10.90 8.12 10.85
C GLU A 284 -10.06 9.39 11.03
N VAL A 285 -10.46 10.48 10.42
CA VAL A 285 -9.93 11.82 10.65
C VAL A 285 -11.03 12.71 11.20
N ASP A 286 -10.79 13.34 12.35
CA ASP A 286 -11.63 14.38 12.93
C ASP A 286 -11.02 15.75 12.58
N THR A 287 -11.61 16.44 11.62
CA THR A 287 -11.08 17.70 11.09
C THR A 287 -11.21 18.85 12.09
N LYS A 288 -12.18 18.78 13.01
CA LYS A 288 -12.38 19.79 14.05
C LYS A 288 -11.35 19.68 15.16
N ARG A 289 -11.01 18.45 15.57
CA ARG A 289 -10.01 18.20 16.61
C ARG A 289 -8.59 18.12 16.06
N ALA A 290 -8.45 18.09 14.73
CA ALA A 290 -7.18 17.83 14.02
C ALA A 290 -6.49 16.54 14.52
N THR A 291 -7.26 15.46 14.68
CA THR A 291 -6.79 14.16 15.13
C THR A 291 -7.16 13.06 14.13
N TRP A 292 -6.42 11.99 14.16
CA TRP A 292 -6.72 10.79 13.39
C TRP A 292 -6.68 9.54 14.28
N ARG A 293 -7.30 8.47 13.82
CA ARG A 293 -7.35 7.19 14.51
C ARG A 293 -7.28 6.02 13.53
N PHE A 294 -6.44 5.04 13.84
CA PHE A 294 -6.43 3.73 13.19
C PHE A 294 -7.55 2.88 13.79
N MET A 295 -8.66 2.74 13.06
CA MET A 295 -9.91 2.22 13.60
C MET A 295 -9.87 0.72 13.88
N ASN A 296 -9.23 -0.07 13.02
CA ASN A 296 -9.14 -1.52 13.17
C ASN A 296 -7.79 -1.99 13.74
N GLN A 297 -7.07 -1.12 14.46
CA GLN A 297 -5.77 -1.44 15.06
C GLN A 297 -5.82 -2.66 16.00
N SER A 298 -6.92 -2.86 16.72
CA SER A 298 -7.09 -4.01 17.61
C SER A 298 -7.20 -5.36 16.90
N LEU A 299 -7.42 -5.36 15.58
CA LEU A 299 -7.48 -6.56 14.75
C LEU A 299 -6.12 -6.87 14.07
N VAL A 300 -5.15 -6.00 14.24
CA VAL A 300 -3.81 -6.13 13.66
C VAL A 300 -2.99 -7.12 14.48
N ASP A 301 -2.42 -8.09 13.81
CA ASP A 301 -1.44 -8.98 14.43
C ASP A 301 -0.05 -8.36 14.39
N TRP A 302 0.36 -7.77 15.51
CA TRP A 302 1.68 -7.18 15.70
C TRP A 302 2.75 -8.21 16.11
N SER A 303 2.47 -9.51 16.11
CA SER A 303 3.38 -10.56 16.57
C SER A 303 4.70 -10.60 15.78
N THR A 304 4.67 -10.08 14.56
CA THR A 304 5.83 -10.02 13.67
C THR A 304 6.54 -8.67 13.70
N HIS A 305 6.08 -7.69 14.50
CA HIS A 305 6.72 -6.39 14.54
C HIS A 305 8.07 -6.44 15.27
N TYR A 306 8.96 -5.55 14.91
CA TYR A 306 10.19 -5.33 15.67
C TYR A 306 9.84 -4.53 16.92
N SER A 307 9.75 -5.22 18.08
CA SER A 307 9.39 -4.63 19.38
C SER A 307 10.44 -3.67 19.95
N LYS A 308 11.55 -3.47 19.24
CA LYS A 308 12.60 -2.51 19.59
C LYS A 308 12.79 -1.56 18.44
N PRO A 309 13.00 -0.26 18.71
CA PRO A 309 13.49 0.65 17.69
C PRO A 309 14.66 -0.01 16.97
N TYR A 310 14.67 0.02 15.65
CA TYR A 310 15.79 -0.46 14.87
C TYR A 310 17.04 0.26 15.35
N GLN A 311 17.94 -0.48 15.98
CA GLN A 311 19.27 -0.02 16.32
C GLN A 311 20.15 -0.41 15.13
N GLY A 312 20.23 0.53 14.14
CA GLY A 312 21.08 0.41 12.97
C GLY A 312 22.52 0.21 13.28
#